data_9b4cba807922d58e51759b0daaa90358
#
_entry.id   9b4cba807922d58e51759b0daaa90358
#
_cell.length_a   1.000
_cell.length_b   1.000
_cell.length_c   1.000
_cell.angle_alpha   90.00
_cell.angle_beta   90.00
_cell.angle_gamma   90.00
#
_symmetry.space_group_name_H-M   'P 1'
#
loop_
_entity.id
_entity.type
_entity.pdbx_description
1 polymer ?
#
loop_
_entity_poly.entity_id
_entity_poly.type
_entity_poly.pdbx_seq_one_letter_code
_entity_poly.pdbx_strand_id
1 'polypeptide(L)'
;MARTEVVVLGSGFAGLETAFRLRARASEDDVGVTVVSERDDFLFRPGTVRLPFGAAEEPLHVPLHRAFRRRGIATVIATAEGIDLDRGQVHTSRGPMAYDRLVVATGAASRPEEIPGVAEHAHSIATPGALHRLGEDLRWMAQNARHGRAQRVLFALPPGNHCAAPLYELALMLDTWLRRKQIRDNVEIAFDTCEETYVQAFGPKLHALVSRQFEARGIDSRTASTLAEAAERSAVFADGSVREFDVLVAFPPQVASVGYAGLPADDRGFLRCDPDTRAVTGRPEVYAPGDAGDFPLKLGHLALLQADAVAAAIIAHRTGAQLSARRVPVVRHVLDMLDDAAFAQIPLSPGGDPAHVDEASARYWASTSVLWRAGARLAETALSARFRLGLPLRAGRAAFRHGPEITHRNTDTLMEKP
;
A
#
# COMPACT_ATOMS: atom_id res chain seq x y z
N MET A 1 3.12 38.56 -0.24
CA MET A 1 1.90 37.77 0.04
C MET A 1 1.97 37.28 1.47
N ALA A 2 0.85 37.09 2.15
CA ALA A 2 0.83 36.48 3.47
C ALA A 2 1.37 35.03 3.40
N ARG A 3 1.94 34.52 4.48
CA ARG A 3 2.39 33.12 4.61
C ARG A 3 1.16 32.21 4.51
N THR A 4 1.27 31.14 3.76
CA THR A 4 0.21 30.13 3.62
C THR A 4 0.41 29.02 4.65
N GLU A 5 -0.56 28.79 5.54
CA GLU A 5 -0.48 27.74 6.55
C GLU A 5 -1.08 26.43 6.00
N VAL A 6 -0.25 25.40 5.93
CA VAL A 6 -0.63 24.05 5.46
C VAL A 6 -0.60 23.08 6.62
N VAL A 7 -1.76 22.49 6.94
CA VAL A 7 -1.88 21.41 7.91
C VAL A 7 -1.96 20.08 7.17
N VAL A 8 -1.11 19.12 7.55
CA VAL A 8 -1.05 17.77 6.99
C VAL A 8 -1.45 16.76 8.07
N LEU A 9 -2.53 16.03 7.85
CA LEU A 9 -3.02 14.99 8.78
C LEU A 9 -2.45 13.65 8.39
N GLY A 10 -1.58 13.11 9.23
CA GLY A 10 -0.90 11.81 9.05
C GLY A 10 0.55 11.91 8.58
N SER A 11 1.40 11.05 9.14
CA SER A 11 2.82 10.90 8.83
C SER A 11 3.13 9.63 8.00
N GLY A 12 2.17 9.16 7.20
CA GLY A 12 2.35 8.08 6.23
C GLY A 12 3.08 8.53 4.95
N PHE A 13 3.11 7.66 3.92
CA PHE A 13 3.75 7.97 2.64
C PHE A 13 3.29 9.30 2.04
N ALA A 14 1.97 9.51 1.95
CA ALA A 14 1.40 10.70 1.32
C ALA A 14 1.69 11.97 2.14
N GLY A 15 1.49 11.92 3.45
CA GLY A 15 1.69 13.09 4.32
C GLY A 15 3.14 13.54 4.36
N LEU A 16 4.09 12.61 4.57
CA LEU A 16 5.52 12.93 4.59
C LEU A 16 6.02 13.47 3.25
N GLU A 17 5.68 12.80 2.16
CA GLU A 17 6.11 13.26 0.85
C GLU A 17 5.54 14.65 0.53
N THR A 18 4.26 14.92 0.87
CA THR A 18 3.67 16.26 0.71
C THR A 18 4.44 17.30 1.51
N ALA A 19 4.70 17.05 2.80
CA ALA A 19 5.40 17.98 3.67
C ALA A 19 6.84 18.27 3.18
N PHE A 20 7.59 17.23 2.80
CA PHE A 20 8.95 17.40 2.28
C PHE A 20 8.98 18.05 0.90
N ARG A 21 7.98 17.81 0.05
CA ARG A 21 7.82 18.47 -1.25
C ARG A 21 7.53 19.94 -1.13
N LEU A 22 6.65 20.33 -0.21
CA LEU A 22 6.37 21.73 0.09
C LEU A 22 7.65 22.44 0.52
N ARG A 23 8.43 21.86 1.45
CA ARG A 23 9.72 22.42 1.89
C ARG A 23 10.80 22.45 0.81
N ALA A 24 10.73 21.58 -0.19
CA ALA A 24 11.65 21.61 -1.33
C ALA A 24 11.29 22.66 -2.39
N ARG A 25 10.06 23.21 -2.34
CA ARG A 25 9.52 24.15 -3.33
C ARG A 25 9.29 25.57 -2.80
N ALA A 26 9.18 25.72 -1.49
CA ALA A 26 8.90 27.01 -0.85
C ALA A 26 9.70 27.17 0.45
N SER A 27 10.04 28.42 0.79
CA SER A 27 10.67 28.80 2.06
C SER A 27 9.68 28.67 3.23
N GLU A 28 10.18 28.71 4.46
CA GLU A 28 9.34 28.75 5.68
C GLU A 28 8.53 30.03 5.79
N ASP A 29 9.05 31.13 5.27
CA ASP A 29 8.39 32.45 5.26
C ASP A 29 7.21 32.48 4.26
N ASP A 30 7.28 31.66 3.22
CA ASP A 30 6.22 31.54 2.21
C ASP A 30 5.10 30.59 2.61
N VAL A 31 5.46 29.41 3.11
CA VAL A 31 4.51 28.34 3.43
C VAL A 31 4.83 27.77 4.81
N GLY A 32 3.95 27.88 5.77
CA GLY A 32 4.00 27.13 7.03
C GLY A 32 3.57 25.68 6.78
N VAL A 33 4.28 24.70 7.33
CA VAL A 33 3.88 23.30 7.24
C VAL A 33 3.84 22.71 8.63
N THR A 34 2.67 22.23 9.03
CA THR A 34 2.47 21.51 10.30
C THR A 34 1.96 20.09 10.00
N VAL A 35 2.63 19.08 10.52
CA VAL A 35 2.18 17.68 10.43
C VAL A 35 1.55 17.30 11.76
N VAL A 36 0.29 16.85 11.71
CA VAL A 36 -0.44 16.26 12.82
C VAL A 36 -0.46 14.75 12.67
N SER A 37 0.02 14.02 13.65
CA SER A 37 0.09 12.55 13.62
C SER A 37 0.04 11.98 15.04
N GLU A 38 -0.51 10.80 15.21
CA GLU A 38 -0.52 10.07 16.48
C GLU A 38 0.87 9.55 16.88
N ARG A 39 1.80 9.53 15.93
CA ARG A 39 3.16 8.96 16.08
C ARG A 39 4.20 9.95 15.60
N ASP A 40 5.39 9.86 16.19
CA ASP A 40 6.57 10.63 15.82
C ASP A 40 7.53 9.89 14.87
N ASP A 41 7.07 8.73 14.36
CA ASP A 41 7.80 7.90 13.39
C ASP A 41 6.97 7.59 12.13
N PHE A 42 7.66 7.14 11.10
CA PHE A 42 7.09 6.57 9.90
C PHE A 42 7.35 5.06 9.90
N LEU A 43 6.28 4.27 9.70
CA LEU A 43 6.37 2.84 9.49
C LEU A 43 6.39 2.51 7.99
N PHE A 44 7.45 1.83 7.53
CA PHE A 44 7.52 1.30 6.17
C PHE A 44 6.67 0.03 6.04
N ARG A 45 5.36 0.22 5.86
CA ARG A 45 4.36 -0.87 5.83
C ARG A 45 4.67 -1.99 4.84
N PRO A 46 5.17 -1.76 3.59
CA PRO A 46 5.47 -2.86 2.68
C PRO A 46 6.48 -3.86 3.23
N GLY A 47 7.31 -3.45 4.19
CA GLY A 47 8.26 -4.34 4.86
C GLY A 47 7.65 -5.29 5.88
N THR A 48 6.47 -4.98 6.39
CA THR A 48 5.87 -5.73 7.51
C THR A 48 5.45 -7.14 7.14
N VAL A 49 5.15 -7.43 5.87
CA VAL A 49 4.80 -8.80 5.40
C VAL A 49 5.87 -9.84 5.71
N ARG A 50 7.08 -9.42 6.06
CA ARG A 50 8.19 -10.31 6.41
C ARG A 50 8.26 -10.67 7.90
N LEU A 51 7.51 -9.97 8.74
CA LEU A 51 7.51 -10.18 10.20
C LEU A 51 7.15 -11.61 10.60
N PRO A 52 6.14 -12.26 9.99
CA PRO A 52 5.79 -13.65 10.32
C PRO A 52 6.95 -14.64 10.10
N PHE A 53 7.87 -14.31 9.19
CA PHE A 53 9.01 -15.15 8.81
C PHE A 53 10.31 -14.80 9.55
N GLY A 54 10.23 -13.95 10.59
CA GLY A 54 11.36 -13.64 11.48
C GLY A 54 12.15 -12.40 11.10
N ALA A 55 11.64 -11.52 10.24
CA ALA A 55 12.26 -10.21 10.03
C ALA A 55 12.09 -9.33 11.27
N ALA A 56 13.10 -8.50 11.56
CA ALA A 56 13.02 -7.51 12.62
C ALA A 56 12.10 -6.35 12.21
N GLU A 57 11.34 -5.79 13.15
CA GLU A 57 10.44 -4.66 12.94
C GLU A 57 11.16 -3.31 13.01
N GLU A 58 12.14 -3.14 13.92
CA GLU A 58 12.79 -1.87 14.19
C GLU A 58 13.35 -1.16 12.93
N PRO A 59 13.93 -1.86 11.94
CA PRO A 59 14.42 -1.19 10.74
C PRO A 59 13.33 -0.56 9.88
N LEU A 60 12.08 -1.00 10.05
CA LEU A 60 10.93 -0.46 9.33
C LEU A 60 10.44 0.88 9.91
N HIS A 61 10.87 1.21 11.12
CA HIS A 61 10.55 2.47 11.80
C HIS A 61 11.59 3.55 11.47
N VAL A 62 11.12 4.69 11.02
CA VAL A 62 11.94 5.86 10.69
C VAL A 62 11.57 7.01 11.61
N PRO A 63 12.41 7.37 12.61
CA PRO A 63 12.17 8.52 13.47
C PRO A 63 12.15 9.83 12.68
N LEU A 64 11.15 10.68 12.89
CA LEU A 64 10.89 11.86 12.06
C LEU A 64 11.33 13.17 12.70
N HIS A 65 11.47 13.25 14.02
CA HIS A 65 11.72 14.50 14.75
C HIS A 65 12.93 15.30 14.23
N ARG A 66 14.04 14.62 13.85
CA ARG A 66 15.24 15.28 13.30
C ARG A 66 15.02 15.77 11.87
N ALA A 67 14.26 14.98 11.06
CA ALA A 67 13.92 15.34 9.70
C ALA A 67 13.04 16.59 9.66
N PHE A 68 12.02 16.63 10.49
CA PHE A 68 11.09 17.75 10.60
C PHE A 68 11.79 19.02 11.06
N ARG A 69 12.55 18.96 12.15
CA ARG A 69 13.34 20.08 12.66
C ARG A 69 14.29 20.66 11.62
N ARG A 70 15.02 19.80 10.90
CA ARG A 70 15.96 20.21 9.83
C ARG A 70 15.27 20.93 8.68
N ARG A 71 13.98 20.64 8.45
CA ARG A 71 13.20 21.17 7.36
C ARG A 71 12.24 22.29 7.77
N GLY A 72 12.27 22.75 9.01
CA GLY A 72 11.34 23.76 9.49
C GLY A 72 9.87 23.31 9.38
N ILE A 73 9.59 22.02 9.63
CA ILE A 73 8.25 21.47 9.67
C ILE A 73 7.83 21.36 11.12
N ALA A 74 6.74 22.05 11.49
CA ALA A 74 6.13 21.91 12.79
C ALA A 74 5.42 20.55 12.93
N THR A 75 5.40 20.00 14.15
CA THR A 75 4.74 18.72 14.42
C THR A 75 3.87 18.81 15.65
N VAL A 76 2.70 18.20 15.56
CA VAL A 76 1.77 18.02 16.67
C VAL A 76 1.45 16.54 16.79
N ILE A 77 1.87 15.94 17.91
CA ILE A 77 1.51 14.55 18.21
C ILE A 77 0.10 14.56 18.79
N ALA A 78 -0.88 14.24 17.96
CA ALA A 78 -2.30 14.29 18.27
C ALA A 78 -3.12 13.46 17.29
N THR A 79 -4.32 13.06 17.71
CA THR A 79 -5.36 12.51 16.85
C THR A 79 -6.14 13.63 16.18
N ALA A 80 -6.42 13.51 14.88
CA ALA A 80 -7.34 14.38 14.19
C ALA A 80 -8.77 13.89 14.42
N GLU A 81 -9.62 14.72 15.02
CA GLU A 81 -10.96 14.34 15.48
C GLU A 81 -12.08 14.87 14.58
N GLY A 82 -11.82 15.95 13.81
CA GLY A 82 -12.80 16.54 12.92
C GLY A 82 -12.29 17.77 12.19
N ILE A 83 -13.10 18.30 11.29
CA ILE A 83 -12.81 19.52 10.52
C ILE A 83 -13.99 20.46 10.61
N ASP A 84 -13.74 21.73 10.99
CA ASP A 84 -14.66 22.84 10.83
C ASP A 84 -14.35 23.57 9.52
N LEU A 85 -15.11 23.24 8.49
CA LEU A 85 -14.90 23.76 7.13
C LEU A 85 -15.24 25.26 7.02
N ASP A 86 -16.17 25.76 7.85
CA ASP A 86 -16.58 27.17 7.82
C ASP A 86 -15.53 28.06 8.45
N ARG A 87 -14.86 27.58 9.49
CA ARG A 87 -13.78 28.30 10.16
C ARG A 87 -12.38 27.99 9.62
N GLY A 88 -12.24 27.02 8.71
CA GLY A 88 -10.93 26.57 8.24
C GLY A 88 -10.07 26.01 9.39
N GLN A 89 -10.63 25.14 10.23
CA GLN A 89 -9.94 24.59 11.39
C GLN A 89 -10.04 23.06 11.43
N VAL A 90 -8.97 22.43 11.86
CA VAL A 90 -8.94 21.01 12.24
C VAL A 90 -9.06 20.91 13.76
N HIS A 91 -9.96 20.08 14.24
CA HIS A 91 -10.04 19.68 15.64
C HIS A 91 -9.11 18.52 15.91
N THR A 92 -8.24 18.68 16.90
CA THR A 92 -7.31 17.63 17.32
C THR A 92 -7.42 17.40 18.83
N SER A 93 -6.94 16.26 19.32
CA SER A 93 -6.86 15.97 20.76
C SER A 93 -6.00 16.99 21.55
N ARG A 94 -5.33 17.92 20.86
CA ARG A 94 -4.54 19.02 21.43
C ARG A 94 -5.21 20.40 21.25
N GLY A 95 -6.42 20.43 20.69
CA GLY A 95 -7.17 21.63 20.40
C GLY A 95 -7.27 21.97 18.92
N PRO A 96 -8.00 23.04 18.55
CA PRO A 96 -8.21 23.41 17.16
C PRO A 96 -6.96 24.05 16.54
N MET A 97 -6.77 23.81 15.24
CA MET A 97 -5.68 24.36 14.44
C MET A 97 -6.24 24.97 13.14
N ALA A 98 -5.96 26.24 12.91
CA ALA A 98 -6.35 26.92 11.67
C ALA A 98 -5.45 26.51 10.50
N TYR A 99 -6.02 26.51 9.28
CA TYR A 99 -5.29 26.24 8.05
C TYR A 99 -5.79 27.12 6.90
N ASP A 100 -4.91 27.42 5.96
CA ASP A 100 -5.27 27.94 4.64
C ASP A 100 -5.41 26.79 3.64
N ARG A 101 -4.64 25.69 3.84
CA ARG A 101 -4.70 24.45 3.06
C ARG A 101 -4.63 23.25 3.98
N LEU A 102 -5.50 22.29 3.75
CA LEU A 102 -5.56 21.04 4.52
C LEU A 102 -5.20 19.85 3.63
N VAL A 103 -4.33 18.97 4.12
CA VAL A 103 -3.97 17.72 3.46
C VAL A 103 -4.39 16.55 4.34
N VAL A 104 -5.43 15.84 3.92
CA VAL A 104 -5.95 14.65 4.60
C VAL A 104 -5.16 13.43 4.09
N ALA A 105 -4.18 12.97 4.85
CA ALA A 105 -3.33 11.83 4.53
C ALA A 105 -3.39 10.74 5.62
N THR A 106 -4.57 10.56 6.21
CA THR A 106 -4.84 9.64 7.32
C THR A 106 -4.87 8.17 6.89
N GLY A 107 -4.97 7.90 5.59
CA GLY A 107 -4.90 6.55 5.04
C GLY A 107 -6.20 5.75 5.18
N ALA A 108 -6.06 4.42 5.17
CA ALA A 108 -7.17 3.47 5.26
C ALA A 108 -7.02 2.55 6.49
N ALA A 109 -8.15 2.07 6.99
CA ALA A 109 -8.27 1.09 8.06
C ALA A 109 -8.96 -0.19 7.57
N SER A 110 -8.68 -1.33 8.19
CA SER A 110 -9.35 -2.60 7.91
C SER A 110 -10.60 -2.76 8.77
N ARG A 111 -11.59 -3.49 8.23
CA ARG A 111 -12.87 -3.82 8.86
C ARG A 111 -13.10 -5.34 8.88
N PRO A 112 -12.37 -6.10 9.70
CA PRO A 112 -12.56 -7.54 9.79
C PRO A 112 -13.95 -7.94 10.31
N GLU A 113 -14.60 -7.06 11.08
CA GLU A 113 -15.95 -7.25 11.63
C GLU A 113 -17.07 -7.22 10.58
N GLU A 114 -16.80 -6.80 9.35
CA GLU A 114 -17.77 -6.82 8.26
C GLU A 114 -18.05 -8.23 7.74
N ILE A 115 -17.19 -9.18 8.06
CA ILE A 115 -17.36 -10.60 7.70
C ILE A 115 -17.46 -11.40 8.98
N PRO A 116 -18.58 -12.11 9.22
CA PRO A 116 -18.78 -12.90 10.42
C PRO A 116 -17.60 -13.81 10.73
N GLY A 117 -17.10 -13.76 11.96
CA GLY A 117 -16.04 -14.60 12.48
C GLY A 117 -14.61 -14.27 12.01
N VAL A 118 -14.43 -13.36 11.03
CA VAL A 118 -13.08 -13.00 10.55
C VAL A 118 -12.27 -12.26 11.60
N ALA A 119 -12.90 -11.41 12.39
CA ALA A 119 -12.23 -10.69 13.48
C ALA A 119 -11.68 -11.64 14.57
N GLU A 120 -12.38 -12.75 14.83
CA GLU A 120 -12.08 -13.73 15.88
C GLU A 120 -11.14 -14.84 15.40
N HIS A 121 -11.31 -15.32 14.17
CA HIS A 121 -10.71 -16.57 13.68
C HIS A 121 -9.65 -16.38 12.61
N ALA A 122 -9.47 -15.16 12.07
CA ALA A 122 -8.48 -14.91 11.05
C ALA A 122 -7.34 -13.99 11.52
N HIS A 123 -6.13 -14.27 11.05
CA HIS A 123 -5.02 -13.32 11.15
C HIS A 123 -5.17 -12.24 10.08
N SER A 124 -5.41 -11.02 10.51
CA SER A 124 -5.33 -9.84 9.63
C SER A 124 -3.87 -9.50 9.32
N ILE A 125 -3.60 -8.99 8.11
CA ILE A 125 -2.27 -8.53 7.71
C ILE A 125 -2.10 -7.00 7.80
N ALA A 126 -3.07 -6.32 8.40
CA ALA A 126 -3.14 -4.85 8.39
C ALA A 126 -2.16 -4.16 9.34
N THR A 127 -1.69 -4.84 10.38
CA THR A 127 -0.83 -4.26 11.42
C THR A 127 0.38 -5.13 11.76
N PRO A 128 1.51 -4.55 12.20
CA PRO A 128 2.66 -5.33 12.68
C PRO A 128 2.29 -6.32 13.78
N GLY A 129 1.48 -5.90 14.76
CA GLY A 129 1.07 -6.77 15.85
C GLY A 129 0.28 -8.00 15.39
N ALA A 130 -0.59 -7.86 14.37
CA ALA A 130 -1.29 -8.99 13.77
C ALA A 130 -0.33 -9.94 13.04
N LEU A 131 0.65 -9.39 12.33
CA LEU A 131 1.67 -10.18 11.62
C LEU A 131 2.63 -10.89 12.58
N HIS A 132 2.92 -10.32 13.75
CA HIS A 132 3.68 -11.02 14.81
C HIS A 132 2.91 -12.22 15.34
N ARG A 133 1.60 -12.06 15.65
CA ARG A 133 0.75 -13.19 16.08
C ARG A 133 0.67 -14.28 15.00
N LEU A 134 0.48 -13.89 13.74
CA LEU A 134 0.57 -14.86 12.64
C LEU A 134 1.90 -15.61 12.66
N GLY A 135 3.02 -14.92 12.87
CA GLY A 135 4.34 -15.54 12.96
C GLY A 135 4.48 -16.52 14.12
N GLU A 136 3.80 -16.29 15.25
CA GLU A 136 3.74 -17.22 16.38
C GLU A 136 3.00 -18.50 16.01
N ASP A 137 1.82 -18.37 15.39
CA ASP A 137 1.02 -19.51 14.98
C ASP A 137 1.67 -20.30 13.83
N LEU A 138 2.31 -19.64 12.89
CA LEU A 138 3.11 -20.32 11.86
C LEU A 138 4.29 -21.12 12.46
N ARG A 139 4.93 -20.63 13.52
CA ARG A 139 5.98 -21.39 14.22
C ARG A 139 5.43 -22.61 14.94
N TRP A 140 4.27 -22.48 15.62
CA TRP A 140 3.59 -23.59 16.26
C TRP A 140 3.14 -24.64 15.23
N MET A 141 2.50 -24.20 14.15
CA MET A 141 2.13 -25.05 13.02
C MET A 141 3.34 -25.81 12.46
N ALA A 142 4.47 -25.12 12.27
CA ALA A 142 5.69 -25.75 11.77
C ALA A 142 6.26 -26.80 12.71
N GLN A 143 6.07 -26.68 14.03
CA GLN A 143 6.43 -27.73 14.99
C GLN A 143 5.54 -28.96 14.80
N ASN A 144 4.22 -28.78 14.66
CA ASN A 144 3.29 -29.88 14.39
C ASN A 144 3.64 -30.61 13.07
N ALA A 145 3.91 -29.85 12.00
CA ALA A 145 4.30 -30.41 10.71
C ALA A 145 5.59 -31.24 10.79
N ARG A 146 6.59 -30.82 11.58
CA ARG A 146 7.81 -31.61 11.83
C ARG A 146 7.55 -32.94 12.53
N HIS A 147 6.50 -33.04 13.32
CA HIS A 147 6.06 -34.29 13.95
C HIS A 147 5.13 -35.13 13.06
N GLY A 148 5.06 -34.81 11.77
CA GLY A 148 4.24 -35.55 10.79
C GLY A 148 2.75 -35.26 10.85
N ARG A 149 2.32 -34.23 11.55
CA ARG A 149 0.91 -33.81 11.60
C ARG A 149 0.62 -32.92 10.40
N ALA A 150 -0.31 -33.31 9.55
CA ALA A 150 -0.79 -32.47 8.45
C ALA A 150 -1.38 -31.17 8.99
N GLN A 151 -1.05 -30.07 8.34
CA GLN A 151 -1.51 -28.72 8.68
C GLN A 151 -2.09 -28.05 7.46
N ARG A 152 -3.06 -27.15 7.62
CA ARG A 152 -3.76 -26.44 6.56
C ARG A 152 -3.71 -24.94 6.81
N VAL A 153 -3.20 -24.19 5.84
CA VAL A 153 -3.19 -22.73 5.88
C VAL A 153 -4.06 -22.21 4.73
N LEU A 154 -5.08 -21.44 5.08
CA LEU A 154 -5.98 -20.81 4.14
C LEU A 154 -5.71 -19.31 4.08
N PHE A 155 -5.43 -18.80 2.88
CA PHE A 155 -5.45 -17.38 2.58
C PHE A 155 -6.78 -17.01 1.94
N ALA A 156 -7.45 -15.99 2.46
CA ALA A 156 -8.73 -15.54 1.94
C ALA A 156 -8.74 -14.03 1.67
N LEU A 157 -9.05 -13.65 0.43
CA LEU A 157 -9.22 -12.26 0.03
C LEU A 157 -10.70 -11.97 -0.20
N PRO A 158 -11.39 -11.35 0.76
CA PRO A 158 -12.76 -10.88 0.58
C PRO A 158 -12.83 -9.59 -0.25
N PRO A 159 -14.04 -9.20 -0.74
CA PRO A 159 -14.25 -7.95 -1.45
C PRO A 159 -14.00 -6.72 -0.55
N GLY A 160 -13.89 -5.53 -1.19
CA GLY A 160 -13.66 -4.28 -0.48
C GLY A 160 -12.19 -4.01 -0.13
N ASN A 161 -11.26 -4.80 -0.68
CA ASN A 161 -9.83 -4.55 -0.60
C ASN A 161 -9.33 -3.81 -1.86
N HIS A 162 -8.48 -2.81 -1.66
CA HIS A 162 -7.96 -1.96 -2.76
C HIS A 162 -6.51 -2.29 -3.16
N CYS A 163 -5.89 -3.30 -2.52
CA CYS A 163 -4.58 -3.81 -2.88
C CYS A 163 -4.36 -5.21 -2.31
N ALA A 164 -4.69 -6.22 -3.08
CA ALA A 164 -4.58 -7.63 -2.70
C ALA A 164 -3.13 -8.15 -2.58
N ALA A 165 -2.19 -7.51 -3.25
CA ALA A 165 -0.82 -8.00 -3.45
C ALA A 165 -0.10 -8.48 -2.18
N PRO A 166 -0.20 -7.84 -0.99
CA PRO A 166 0.45 -8.33 0.23
C PRO A 166 0.00 -9.72 0.68
N LEU A 167 -1.27 -10.11 0.39
CA LEU A 167 -1.75 -11.44 0.74
C LEU A 167 -1.14 -12.51 -0.18
N TYR A 168 -1.03 -12.23 -1.50
CA TYR A 168 -0.33 -13.10 -2.45
C TYR A 168 1.14 -13.26 -2.08
N GLU A 169 1.79 -12.16 -1.70
CA GLU A 169 3.18 -12.13 -1.25
C GLU A 169 3.39 -13.05 -0.04
N LEU A 170 2.52 -12.97 0.96
CA LEU A 170 2.57 -13.83 2.16
C LEU A 170 2.40 -15.32 1.83
N ALA A 171 1.49 -15.68 0.92
CA ALA A 171 1.29 -17.08 0.52
C ALA A 171 2.54 -17.66 -0.18
N LEU A 172 3.15 -16.89 -1.08
CA LEU A 172 4.39 -17.26 -1.76
C LEU A 172 5.59 -17.33 -0.79
N MET A 173 5.67 -16.39 0.15
CA MET A 173 6.69 -16.41 1.22
C MET A 173 6.53 -17.63 2.12
N LEU A 174 5.29 -18.00 2.47
CA LEU A 174 5.02 -19.16 3.32
C LEU A 174 5.54 -20.45 2.66
N ASP A 175 5.23 -20.67 1.38
CA ASP A 175 5.74 -21.84 0.66
C ASP A 175 7.27 -21.91 0.70
N THR A 176 7.96 -20.81 0.39
CA THR A 176 9.42 -20.74 0.43
C THR A 176 9.96 -21.00 1.84
N TRP A 177 9.34 -20.44 2.87
CA TRP A 177 9.74 -20.62 4.26
C TRP A 177 9.58 -22.07 4.73
N LEU A 178 8.48 -22.74 4.33
CA LEU A 178 8.26 -24.16 4.63
C LEU A 178 9.25 -25.08 3.93
N ARG A 179 9.58 -24.80 2.65
CA ARG A 179 10.62 -25.54 1.90
C ARG A 179 11.99 -25.42 2.55
N ARG A 180 12.39 -24.21 2.97
CA ARG A 180 13.65 -23.99 3.72
C ARG A 180 13.69 -24.77 5.04
N LYS A 181 12.53 -25.05 5.66
CA LYS A 181 12.41 -25.84 6.87
C LYS A 181 12.24 -27.33 6.61
N GLN A 182 12.14 -27.76 5.34
CA GLN A 182 11.92 -29.14 4.93
C GLN A 182 10.63 -29.77 5.51
N ILE A 183 9.57 -28.98 5.58
CA ILE A 183 8.26 -29.41 6.11
C ILE A 183 7.10 -29.07 5.16
N ARG A 184 7.40 -28.65 3.91
CA ARG A 184 6.37 -28.23 2.95
C ARG A 184 5.34 -29.31 2.66
N ASP A 185 5.77 -30.57 2.60
CA ASP A 185 4.92 -31.70 2.24
C ASP A 185 3.87 -32.05 3.33
N ASN A 186 4.07 -31.55 4.54
CA ASN A 186 3.12 -31.70 5.67
C ASN A 186 2.19 -30.50 5.84
N VAL A 187 2.22 -29.52 4.91
CA VAL A 187 1.39 -28.31 5.00
C VAL A 187 0.67 -28.08 3.69
N GLU A 188 -0.64 -28.11 3.72
CA GLU A 188 -1.49 -27.69 2.61
C GLU A 188 -1.64 -26.17 2.63
N ILE A 189 -1.43 -25.52 1.50
CA ILE A 189 -1.66 -24.08 1.33
C ILE A 189 -2.80 -23.90 0.35
N ALA A 190 -3.87 -23.23 0.79
CA ALA A 190 -4.97 -22.82 -0.05
C ALA A 190 -5.07 -21.30 -0.16
N PHE A 191 -5.51 -20.79 -1.30
CA PHE A 191 -5.69 -19.37 -1.57
C PHE A 191 -7.01 -19.11 -2.30
N ASP A 192 -7.95 -18.48 -1.64
CA ASP A 192 -9.25 -18.12 -2.21
C ASP A 192 -9.38 -16.58 -2.33
N THR A 193 -9.73 -16.11 -3.51
CA THR A 193 -9.90 -14.67 -3.77
C THR A 193 -11.24 -14.37 -4.41
N CYS A 194 -11.86 -13.27 -4.00
CA CYS A 194 -13.05 -12.72 -4.64
C CYS A 194 -12.76 -12.14 -6.04
N GLU A 195 -11.49 -11.93 -6.38
CA GLU A 195 -11.09 -11.41 -7.70
C GLU A 195 -11.37 -12.44 -8.79
N GLU A 196 -11.79 -11.98 -9.98
CA GLU A 196 -11.98 -12.83 -11.17
C GLU A 196 -10.67 -13.39 -11.71
N THR A 197 -9.58 -12.66 -11.49
CA THR A 197 -8.22 -13.07 -11.85
C THR A 197 -7.25 -12.67 -10.73
N TYR A 198 -6.19 -13.46 -10.51
CA TYR A 198 -5.21 -13.14 -9.46
C TYR A 198 -4.60 -11.76 -9.68
N VAL A 199 -4.48 -10.99 -8.59
CA VAL A 199 -3.96 -9.61 -8.59
C VAL A 199 -4.60 -8.75 -9.69
N GLN A 200 -5.91 -8.86 -9.84
CA GLN A 200 -6.72 -8.31 -10.93
C GLN A 200 -6.37 -6.85 -11.27
N ALA A 201 -6.14 -6.03 -10.27
CA ALA A 201 -5.79 -4.63 -10.43
C ALA A 201 -4.46 -4.36 -11.19
N PHE A 202 -3.65 -5.40 -11.41
CA PHE A 202 -2.34 -5.30 -12.08
C PHE A 202 -2.31 -5.92 -13.47
N GLY A 203 -3.45 -6.43 -13.93
CA GLY A 203 -3.67 -6.92 -15.29
C GLY A 203 -3.07 -8.30 -15.60
N PRO A 204 -3.21 -8.77 -16.85
CA PRO A 204 -3.02 -10.17 -17.22
C PRO A 204 -1.58 -10.68 -17.09
N LYS A 205 -0.56 -9.83 -17.25
CA LYS A 205 0.84 -10.31 -17.16
C LYS A 205 1.22 -10.71 -15.74
N LEU A 206 0.75 -9.96 -14.72
CA LEU A 206 1.02 -10.35 -13.33
C LEU A 206 0.12 -11.50 -12.91
N HIS A 207 -1.14 -11.54 -13.37
CA HIS A 207 -2.02 -12.70 -13.21
C HIS A 207 -1.35 -14.00 -13.70
N ALA A 208 -0.89 -14.02 -14.96
CA ALA A 208 -0.24 -15.21 -15.55
C ALA A 208 1.03 -15.62 -14.79
N LEU A 209 1.76 -14.64 -14.23
CA LEU A 209 2.94 -14.94 -13.42
C LEU A 209 2.54 -15.57 -12.09
N VAL A 210 1.56 -15.02 -11.38
CA VAL A 210 1.08 -15.57 -10.09
C VAL A 210 0.47 -16.96 -10.30
N SER A 211 -0.32 -17.18 -11.36
CA SER A 211 -0.89 -18.49 -11.71
C SER A 211 0.22 -19.55 -11.82
N ARG A 212 1.27 -19.28 -12.60
CA ARG A 212 2.42 -20.18 -12.72
C ARG A 212 3.13 -20.42 -11.39
N GLN A 213 3.27 -19.39 -10.55
CA GLN A 213 3.90 -19.55 -9.23
C GLN A 213 3.05 -20.41 -8.29
N PHE A 214 1.74 -20.27 -8.30
CA PHE A 214 0.84 -21.08 -7.48
C PHE A 214 0.85 -22.53 -7.94
N GLU A 215 0.76 -22.77 -9.24
CA GLU A 215 0.85 -24.12 -9.83
C GLU A 215 2.20 -24.81 -9.49
N ALA A 216 3.34 -24.14 -9.74
CA ALA A 216 4.66 -24.68 -9.47
C ALA A 216 4.94 -24.96 -7.99
N ARG A 217 4.22 -24.29 -7.09
CA ARG A 217 4.35 -24.43 -5.63
C ARG A 217 3.29 -25.36 -5.02
N GLY A 218 2.35 -25.86 -5.81
CA GLY A 218 1.24 -26.69 -5.32
C GLY A 218 0.36 -25.95 -4.32
N ILE A 219 0.06 -24.68 -4.60
CA ILE A 219 -0.91 -23.88 -3.84
C ILE A 219 -2.27 -24.12 -4.48
N ASP A 220 -3.20 -24.71 -3.73
CA ASP A 220 -4.59 -24.91 -4.17
C ASP A 220 -5.33 -23.56 -4.16
N SER A 221 -5.72 -23.05 -5.33
CA SER A 221 -6.22 -21.68 -5.42
C SER A 221 -7.49 -21.55 -6.26
N ARG A 222 -8.41 -20.66 -5.82
CA ARG A 222 -9.65 -20.36 -6.50
C ARG A 222 -9.82 -18.84 -6.66
N THR A 223 -10.24 -18.41 -7.84
CA THR A 223 -10.73 -17.05 -8.13
C THR A 223 -12.25 -17.01 -8.06
N ALA A 224 -12.85 -15.82 -8.09
CA ALA A 224 -14.29 -15.61 -7.94
C ALA A 224 -14.88 -16.32 -6.71
N SER A 225 -14.06 -16.51 -5.66
CA SER A 225 -14.40 -17.23 -4.43
C SER A 225 -14.48 -16.23 -3.28
N THR A 226 -15.68 -15.89 -2.86
CA THR A 226 -15.94 -14.86 -1.84
C THR A 226 -16.14 -15.49 -0.48
N LEU A 227 -15.28 -15.17 0.49
CA LEU A 227 -15.43 -15.54 1.88
C LEU A 227 -16.70 -14.90 2.46
N ALA A 228 -17.62 -15.72 2.99
CA ALA A 228 -18.87 -15.30 3.60
C ALA A 228 -18.81 -15.33 5.14
N GLU A 229 -18.16 -16.34 5.71
CA GLU A 229 -18.07 -16.54 7.16
C GLU A 229 -16.82 -17.33 7.51
N ALA A 230 -16.24 -17.06 8.68
CA ALA A 230 -15.18 -17.85 9.27
C ALA A 230 -15.62 -18.39 10.65
N ALA A 231 -15.35 -19.66 10.92
CA ALA A 231 -15.46 -20.29 12.24
C ALA A 231 -14.06 -20.69 12.71
N GLU A 232 -13.95 -21.29 13.88
CA GLU A 232 -12.65 -21.63 14.52
C GLU A 232 -11.71 -22.44 13.61
N ARG A 233 -12.27 -23.34 12.78
CA ARG A 233 -11.48 -24.24 11.91
C ARG A 233 -12.06 -24.42 10.52
N SER A 234 -13.00 -23.61 10.12
CA SER A 234 -13.63 -23.68 8.80
C SER A 234 -14.03 -22.29 8.28
N ALA A 235 -13.95 -22.14 6.98
CA ALA A 235 -14.40 -20.96 6.24
C ALA A 235 -15.51 -21.37 5.26
N VAL A 236 -16.59 -20.61 5.24
CA VAL A 236 -17.73 -20.80 4.33
C VAL A 236 -17.65 -19.72 3.25
N PHE A 237 -17.82 -20.10 2.00
CA PHE A 237 -17.81 -19.20 0.86
C PHE A 237 -19.23 -18.95 0.34
N ALA A 238 -19.41 -17.88 -0.43
CA ALA A 238 -20.72 -17.46 -0.92
C ALA A 238 -21.42 -18.49 -1.82
N ASP A 239 -20.67 -19.39 -2.46
CA ASP A 239 -21.19 -20.52 -3.23
C ASP A 239 -21.61 -21.72 -2.38
N GLY A 240 -21.51 -21.62 -1.06
CA GLY A 240 -21.81 -22.68 -0.10
C GLY A 240 -20.68 -23.69 0.12
N SER A 241 -19.56 -23.56 -0.59
CA SER A 241 -18.38 -24.41 -0.35
C SER A 241 -17.75 -24.11 1.01
N VAL A 242 -17.11 -25.13 1.60
CA VAL A 242 -16.44 -25.04 2.90
C VAL A 242 -14.99 -25.47 2.73
N ARG A 243 -14.07 -24.71 3.34
CA ARG A 243 -12.67 -25.11 3.52
C ARG A 243 -12.34 -25.21 5.02
N GLU A 244 -11.69 -26.28 5.38
CA GLU A 244 -11.12 -26.40 6.73
C GLU A 244 -9.71 -25.83 6.76
N PHE A 245 -9.32 -25.28 7.91
CA PHE A 245 -7.99 -24.73 8.13
C PHE A 245 -7.51 -24.92 9.57
N ASP A 246 -6.21 -24.84 9.77
CA ASP A 246 -5.57 -24.70 11.08
C ASP A 246 -5.12 -23.25 11.32
N VAL A 247 -4.81 -22.53 10.23
CA VAL A 247 -4.49 -21.09 10.23
C VAL A 247 -5.23 -20.41 9.08
N LEU A 248 -6.04 -19.40 9.39
CA LEU A 248 -6.68 -18.54 8.41
C LEU A 248 -5.97 -17.17 8.37
N VAL A 249 -5.55 -16.75 7.19
CA VAL A 249 -4.95 -15.44 6.94
C VAL A 249 -5.88 -14.66 6.01
N ALA A 250 -6.37 -13.51 6.44
CA ALA A 250 -7.27 -12.69 5.64
C ALA A 250 -6.75 -11.25 5.50
N PHE A 251 -7.04 -10.64 4.35
CA PHE A 251 -6.89 -9.20 4.20
C PHE A 251 -8.27 -8.56 4.15
N PRO A 252 -8.80 -8.10 5.31
CA PRO A 252 -10.18 -7.65 5.42
C PRO A 252 -10.51 -6.43 4.55
N PRO A 253 -11.81 -6.15 4.33
CA PRO A 253 -12.27 -4.93 3.66
C PRO A 253 -11.66 -3.66 4.25
N GLN A 254 -11.50 -2.63 3.44
CA GLN A 254 -10.91 -1.36 3.83
C GLN A 254 -11.91 -0.21 3.78
N VAL A 255 -11.77 0.74 4.71
CA VAL A 255 -12.50 2.01 4.75
C VAL A 255 -11.50 3.14 4.97
N ALA A 256 -11.91 4.38 4.77
CA ALA A 256 -11.11 5.52 5.23
C ALA A 256 -10.86 5.42 6.74
N SER A 257 -9.62 5.69 7.19
CA SER A 257 -9.28 5.61 8.62
C SER A 257 -10.09 6.57 9.47
N VAL A 258 -10.41 7.75 8.93
CA VAL A 258 -11.18 8.81 9.60
C VAL A 258 -12.19 9.36 8.60
N GLY A 259 -13.46 9.42 9.03
CA GLY A 259 -14.52 10.11 8.30
C GLY A 259 -14.58 11.59 8.72
N TYR A 260 -14.69 12.48 7.76
CA TYR A 260 -14.79 13.91 8.01
C TYR A 260 -16.14 14.43 7.54
N ALA A 261 -16.99 14.86 8.48
CA ALA A 261 -18.30 15.40 8.18
C ALA A 261 -18.20 16.63 7.25
N GLY A 262 -19.10 16.71 6.26
CA GLY A 262 -19.16 17.81 5.31
C GLY A 262 -18.18 17.71 4.13
N LEU A 263 -17.27 16.76 4.11
CA LEU A 263 -16.46 16.45 2.93
C LEU A 263 -17.13 15.33 2.09
N PRO A 264 -17.21 15.50 0.77
CA PRO A 264 -17.76 14.46 -0.12
C PRO A 264 -16.88 13.22 -0.12
N ALA A 265 -17.50 12.07 0.14
CA ALA A 265 -16.84 10.78 0.21
C ALA A 265 -17.67 9.71 -0.54
N ASP A 266 -17.08 8.56 -0.78
CA ASP A 266 -17.79 7.36 -1.22
C ASP A 266 -18.40 6.60 -0.03
N ASP A 267 -19.05 5.47 -0.31
CA ASP A 267 -19.73 4.64 0.71
C ASP A 267 -18.76 4.01 1.71
N ARG A 268 -17.45 4.00 1.41
CA ARG A 268 -16.37 3.51 2.28
C ARG A 268 -15.66 4.65 3.01
N GLY A 269 -16.14 5.91 2.84
CA GLY A 269 -15.59 7.10 3.46
C GLY A 269 -14.35 7.67 2.79
N PHE A 270 -13.91 7.14 1.63
CA PHE A 270 -12.79 7.71 0.87
C PHE A 270 -13.20 9.01 0.20
N LEU A 271 -12.41 10.05 0.40
CA LEU A 271 -12.74 11.40 -0.08
C LEU A 271 -12.72 11.48 -1.60
N ARG A 272 -13.80 12.00 -2.20
CA ARG A 272 -13.91 12.22 -3.65
C ARG A 272 -13.01 13.35 -4.08
N CYS A 273 -12.09 13.08 -4.99
CA CYS A 273 -11.03 13.98 -5.36
C CYS A 273 -10.90 14.19 -6.86
N ASP A 274 -10.47 15.39 -7.23
CA ASP A 274 -9.94 15.64 -8.56
C ASP A 274 -8.75 14.71 -8.85
N PRO A 275 -8.74 13.99 -9.97
CA PRO A 275 -7.73 12.96 -10.23
C PRO A 275 -6.32 13.50 -10.43
N ASP A 276 -6.17 14.76 -10.82
CA ASP A 276 -4.88 15.36 -11.15
C ASP A 276 -4.23 16.09 -9.98
N THR A 277 -5.04 16.81 -9.19
CA THR A 277 -4.56 17.63 -8.08
C THR A 277 -4.79 16.98 -6.72
N ARG A 278 -5.68 15.98 -6.66
CA ARG A 278 -6.18 15.39 -5.42
C ARG A 278 -6.91 16.38 -4.51
N ALA A 279 -7.35 17.54 -5.06
CA ALA A 279 -8.24 18.43 -4.33
C ALA A 279 -9.59 17.74 -4.13
N VAL A 280 -10.17 17.88 -2.94
CA VAL A 280 -11.48 17.32 -2.61
C VAL A 280 -12.55 18.06 -3.40
N THR A 281 -13.48 17.33 -4.02
CA THR A 281 -14.54 17.88 -4.84
C THR A 281 -15.33 18.96 -4.10
N GLY A 282 -15.42 20.15 -4.69
CA GLY A 282 -16.10 21.31 -4.08
C GLY A 282 -15.34 21.99 -2.92
N ARG A 283 -14.12 21.54 -2.60
CA ARG A 283 -13.27 22.07 -1.53
C ARG A 283 -11.81 22.23 -2.01
N PRO A 284 -11.52 23.26 -2.82
CA PRO A 284 -10.20 23.42 -3.42
C PRO A 284 -9.07 23.70 -2.41
N GLU A 285 -9.41 24.02 -1.16
CA GLU A 285 -8.48 24.19 -0.05
C GLU A 285 -8.11 22.89 0.65
N VAL A 286 -8.85 21.77 0.40
CA VAL A 286 -8.65 20.45 1.03
C VAL A 286 -8.15 19.46 -0.02
N TYR A 287 -7.14 18.68 0.31
CA TYR A 287 -6.53 17.67 -0.55
C TYR A 287 -6.51 16.31 0.15
N ALA A 288 -6.71 15.22 -0.59
CA ALA A 288 -6.63 13.86 -0.04
C ALA A 288 -5.74 12.93 -0.89
N PRO A 289 -4.41 13.04 -0.76
CA PRO A 289 -3.48 12.11 -1.40
C PRO A 289 -3.38 10.78 -0.65
N GLY A 290 -3.06 9.71 -1.39
CA GLY A 290 -2.89 8.36 -0.86
C GLY A 290 -4.22 7.70 -0.54
N ASP A 291 -4.19 6.83 0.47
CA ASP A 291 -5.30 5.91 0.74
C ASP A 291 -6.54 6.59 1.38
N ALA A 292 -6.44 7.85 1.77
CA ALA A 292 -7.59 8.63 2.26
C ALA A 292 -8.53 9.10 1.14
N GLY A 293 -8.02 9.23 -0.09
CA GLY A 293 -8.83 9.61 -1.26
C GLY A 293 -9.38 8.39 -2.00
N ASP A 294 -10.30 8.64 -2.91
CA ASP A 294 -11.08 7.67 -3.69
C ASP A 294 -10.32 6.95 -4.83
N PHE A 295 -9.00 7.14 -4.96
CA PHE A 295 -8.24 6.45 -5.99
C PHE A 295 -8.34 4.93 -5.80
N PRO A 296 -8.69 4.14 -6.85
CA PRO A 296 -9.06 2.73 -6.71
C PRO A 296 -7.94 1.83 -6.16
N LEU A 297 -6.67 2.18 -6.42
CA LEU A 297 -5.51 1.42 -5.96
C LEU A 297 -4.85 2.12 -4.77
N LYS A 298 -4.75 1.41 -3.64
CA LYS A 298 -4.12 1.88 -2.40
C LYS A 298 -2.68 1.36 -2.32
N LEU A 299 -1.74 2.10 -2.90
CA LEU A 299 -0.32 1.74 -2.98
C LEU A 299 0.57 2.86 -2.48
N GLY A 300 1.58 2.54 -1.66
CA GLY A 300 2.55 3.52 -1.18
C GLY A 300 3.24 4.30 -2.31
N HIS A 301 3.54 3.64 -3.43
CA HIS A 301 4.10 4.30 -4.62
C HIS A 301 3.15 5.36 -5.22
N LEU A 302 1.87 5.04 -5.35
CA LEU A 302 0.86 6.00 -5.82
C LEU A 302 0.66 7.13 -4.83
N ALA A 303 0.67 6.84 -3.53
CA ALA A 303 0.60 7.87 -2.49
C ALA A 303 1.72 8.91 -2.61
N LEU A 304 2.95 8.48 -2.94
CA LEU A 304 4.09 9.39 -3.20
C LEU A 304 3.87 10.25 -4.45
N LEU A 305 3.32 9.70 -5.53
CA LEU A 305 3.01 10.45 -6.76
C LEU A 305 1.89 11.46 -6.54
N GLN A 306 0.84 11.07 -5.83
CA GLN A 306 -0.28 11.95 -5.49
C GLN A 306 0.16 13.09 -4.56
N ALA A 307 1.04 12.82 -3.60
CA ALA A 307 1.64 13.84 -2.74
C ALA A 307 2.45 14.89 -3.52
N ASP A 308 3.16 14.47 -4.58
CA ASP A 308 3.86 15.41 -5.47
C ASP A 308 2.87 16.33 -6.22
N ALA A 309 1.75 15.78 -6.68
CA ALA A 309 0.68 16.53 -7.33
C ALA A 309 0.04 17.55 -6.36
N VAL A 310 -0.27 17.13 -5.13
CA VAL A 310 -0.81 18.02 -4.08
C VAL A 310 0.15 19.17 -3.79
N ALA A 311 1.42 18.88 -3.56
CA ALA A 311 2.41 19.93 -3.29
C ALA A 311 2.55 20.88 -4.47
N ALA A 312 2.46 20.39 -5.73
CA ALA A 312 2.47 21.23 -6.93
C ALA A 312 1.23 22.11 -6.99
N ALA A 313 0.04 21.57 -6.71
CA ALA A 313 -1.22 22.29 -6.71
C ALA A 313 -1.23 23.43 -5.67
N ILE A 314 -0.78 23.15 -4.43
CA ILE A 314 -0.70 24.16 -3.36
C ILE A 314 0.25 25.31 -3.77
N ILE A 315 1.41 25.01 -4.32
CA ILE A 315 2.36 26.05 -4.77
C ILE A 315 1.83 26.81 -5.97
N ALA A 316 1.22 26.14 -6.94
CA ALA A 316 0.63 26.77 -8.12
C ALA A 316 -0.50 27.75 -7.71
N HIS A 317 -1.37 27.34 -6.79
CA HIS A 317 -2.41 28.20 -6.26
C HIS A 317 -1.84 29.47 -5.59
N ARG A 318 -0.77 29.33 -4.80
CA ARG A 318 -0.11 30.47 -4.14
C ARG A 318 0.53 31.43 -5.14
N THR A 319 1.19 30.90 -6.18
CA THR A 319 2.01 31.68 -7.11
C THR A 319 1.27 32.12 -8.37
N GLY A 320 0.05 31.62 -8.61
CA GLY A 320 -0.68 31.82 -9.86
C GLY A 320 -0.08 31.04 -11.05
N ALA A 321 0.83 30.10 -10.78
CA ALA A 321 1.46 29.29 -11.85
C ALA A 321 0.49 28.26 -12.42
N GLN A 322 0.63 27.95 -13.70
CA GLN A 322 -0.12 26.85 -14.31
C GLN A 322 0.45 25.49 -13.89
N LEU A 323 -0.44 24.53 -13.60
CA LEU A 323 -0.05 23.16 -13.36
C LEU A 323 0.44 22.52 -14.66
N SER A 324 1.51 21.73 -14.55
CA SER A 324 1.99 20.93 -15.68
C SER A 324 0.94 19.90 -16.08
N ALA A 325 0.88 19.57 -17.39
CA ALA A 325 -0.04 18.55 -17.89
C ALA A 325 0.08 17.22 -17.13
N ARG A 326 -1.05 16.54 -16.98
CA ARG A 326 -1.20 15.22 -16.34
C ARG A 326 -0.19 14.23 -16.89
N ARG A 327 0.49 13.55 -15.98
CA ARG A 327 1.32 12.38 -16.31
C ARG A 327 0.60 11.13 -15.86
N VAL A 328 0.39 10.21 -16.80
CA VAL A 328 -0.14 8.89 -16.47
C VAL A 328 0.85 8.17 -15.56
N PRO A 329 0.44 7.73 -14.38
CA PRO A 329 1.34 7.03 -13.47
C PRO A 329 1.71 5.65 -14.03
N VAL A 330 2.96 5.26 -13.84
CA VAL A 330 3.43 3.90 -14.06
C VAL A 330 3.65 3.28 -12.68
N VAL A 331 2.83 2.32 -12.34
CA VAL A 331 2.99 1.56 -11.09
C VAL A 331 4.15 0.59 -11.23
N ARG A 332 4.99 0.52 -10.22
CA ARG A 332 6.03 -0.50 -10.07
C ARG A 332 5.73 -1.28 -8.81
N HIS A 333 5.55 -2.56 -8.99
CA HIS A 333 5.19 -3.46 -7.89
C HIS A 333 6.16 -4.62 -7.79
N VAL A 334 6.46 -5.03 -6.58
CA VAL A 334 7.33 -6.17 -6.26
C VAL A 334 6.56 -7.09 -5.34
N LEU A 335 6.49 -8.37 -5.68
CA LEU A 335 6.05 -9.44 -4.79
C LEU A 335 7.31 -10.18 -4.31
N ASP A 336 7.69 -10.00 -3.05
CA ASP A 336 8.84 -10.72 -2.42
C ASP A 336 8.41 -12.18 -2.14
N MET A 337 9.21 -13.14 -2.57
CA MET A 337 8.97 -14.57 -2.35
C MET A 337 10.03 -15.21 -1.44
N LEU A 338 10.78 -14.41 -0.70
CA LEU A 338 11.91 -14.71 0.17
C LEU A 338 13.21 -15.13 -0.54
N ASP A 339 13.18 -15.95 -1.59
CA ASP A 339 14.36 -16.35 -2.36
C ASP A 339 14.57 -15.44 -3.57
N ASP A 340 13.50 -15.11 -4.25
CA ASP A 340 13.44 -14.21 -5.40
C ASP A 340 12.28 -13.21 -5.24
N ALA A 341 11.97 -12.48 -6.28
CA ALA A 341 10.78 -11.63 -6.33
C ALA A 341 10.20 -11.55 -7.75
N ALA A 342 8.89 -11.41 -7.84
CA ALA A 342 8.24 -10.96 -9.04
C ALA A 342 8.22 -9.43 -9.08
N PHE A 343 8.63 -8.85 -10.19
CA PHE A 343 8.51 -7.41 -10.46
C PHE A 343 7.55 -7.19 -11.61
N ALA A 344 6.67 -6.22 -11.46
CA ALA A 344 5.79 -5.76 -12.53
C ALA A 344 5.89 -4.24 -12.71
N GLN A 345 5.97 -3.81 -13.96
CA GLN A 345 5.79 -2.42 -14.36
C GLN A 345 4.47 -2.30 -15.09
N ILE A 346 3.58 -1.47 -14.56
CA ILE A 346 2.17 -1.42 -14.92
C ILE A 346 1.82 0.02 -15.25
N PRO A 347 1.78 0.41 -16.54
CA PRO A 347 1.26 1.70 -16.97
C PRO A 347 -0.25 1.74 -16.78
N LEU A 348 -0.76 2.80 -16.18
CA LEU A 348 -2.19 3.03 -16.08
C LEU A 348 -2.69 3.76 -17.34
N SER A 349 -3.95 3.57 -17.70
CA SER A 349 -4.54 4.20 -18.87
C SER A 349 -4.68 5.72 -18.70
N PRO A 350 -4.42 6.52 -19.75
CA PRO A 350 -4.54 7.97 -19.69
C PRO A 350 -5.98 8.49 -19.73
N GLY A 351 -6.96 7.65 -20.02
CA GLY A 351 -8.39 8.04 -20.20
C GLY A 351 -9.35 7.12 -19.46
N GLY A 352 -10.39 7.69 -18.87
CA GLY A 352 -11.46 6.94 -18.21
C GLY A 352 -11.12 6.52 -16.78
N ASP A 353 -11.15 5.23 -16.51
CA ASP A 353 -10.84 4.67 -15.19
C ASP A 353 -9.35 4.85 -14.87
N PRO A 354 -9.00 5.61 -13.81
CA PRO A 354 -7.61 5.85 -13.43
C PRO A 354 -6.86 4.62 -12.95
N ALA A 355 -7.55 3.52 -12.68
CA ALA A 355 -6.94 2.24 -12.29
C ALA A 355 -6.82 1.25 -13.45
N HIS A 356 -7.33 1.58 -14.64
CA HIS A 356 -7.26 0.69 -15.80
C HIS A 356 -5.82 0.54 -16.30
N VAL A 357 -5.38 -0.69 -16.49
CA VAL A 357 -4.05 -1.02 -17.01
C VAL A 357 -4.01 -0.79 -18.52
N ASP A 358 -3.00 -0.06 -19.00
CA ASP A 358 -2.71 0.05 -20.44
C ASP A 358 -1.95 -1.20 -20.90
N GLU A 359 -2.69 -2.24 -21.25
CA GLU A 359 -2.14 -3.54 -21.66
C GLU A 359 -1.37 -3.49 -22.97
N ALA A 360 -1.71 -2.54 -23.85
CA ALA A 360 -1.04 -2.35 -25.14
C ALA A 360 0.31 -1.62 -25.00
N SER A 361 0.58 -1.03 -23.84
CA SER A 361 1.82 -0.29 -23.62
C SER A 361 3.04 -1.20 -23.64
N ALA A 362 4.06 -0.84 -24.40
CA ALA A 362 5.37 -1.50 -24.37
C ALA A 362 6.06 -1.41 -22.98
N ARG A 363 5.55 -0.56 -22.10
CA ARG A 363 6.02 -0.44 -20.71
C ARG A 363 5.39 -1.46 -19.77
N TYR A 364 4.33 -2.16 -20.21
CA TYR A 364 3.68 -3.19 -19.41
C TYR A 364 4.46 -4.50 -19.51
N TRP A 365 5.10 -4.91 -18.42
CA TRP A 365 5.83 -6.17 -18.34
C TRP A 365 5.95 -6.68 -16.90
N ALA A 366 6.16 -7.98 -16.74
CA ALA A 366 6.40 -8.63 -15.46
C ALA A 366 7.44 -9.75 -15.63
N SER A 367 8.29 -9.96 -14.62
CA SER A 367 9.27 -11.05 -14.58
C SER A 367 9.65 -11.41 -13.16
N THR A 368 10.32 -12.57 -13.00
CA THR A 368 10.86 -13.02 -11.69
C THR A 368 12.39 -13.03 -11.73
N SER A 369 13.01 -12.59 -10.63
CA SER A 369 14.47 -12.65 -10.45
C SER A 369 14.87 -12.38 -9.00
N VAL A 370 15.95 -12.99 -8.56
CA VAL A 370 16.64 -12.64 -7.30
C VAL A 370 17.10 -11.18 -7.28
N LEU A 371 17.42 -10.61 -8.45
CA LEU A 371 17.85 -9.20 -8.57
C LEU A 371 16.72 -8.22 -8.27
N TRP A 372 15.47 -8.58 -8.57
CA TRP A 372 14.32 -7.74 -8.23
C TRP A 372 14.15 -7.62 -6.72
N ARG A 373 14.35 -8.72 -6.01
CA ARG A 373 14.34 -8.73 -4.56
C ARG A 373 15.44 -7.84 -3.98
N ALA A 374 16.66 -7.97 -4.44
CA ALA A 374 17.78 -7.12 -4.02
C ALA A 374 17.50 -5.64 -4.32
N GLY A 375 16.98 -5.34 -5.52
CA GLY A 375 16.60 -3.99 -5.93
C GLY A 375 15.50 -3.39 -5.05
N ALA A 376 14.47 -4.17 -4.68
CA ALA A 376 13.40 -3.74 -3.78
C ALA A 376 13.93 -3.41 -2.39
N ARG A 377 14.84 -4.22 -1.83
CA ARG A 377 15.50 -3.96 -0.53
C ARG A 377 16.33 -2.68 -0.55
N LEU A 378 17.08 -2.47 -1.64
CA LEU A 378 17.84 -1.24 -1.81
C LEU A 378 16.93 -0.01 -1.91
N ALA A 379 15.82 -0.11 -2.64
CA ALA A 379 14.83 0.96 -2.76
C ALA A 379 14.15 1.28 -1.41
N GLU A 380 13.82 0.26 -0.61
CA GLU A 380 13.31 0.40 0.76
C GLU A 380 14.29 1.17 1.64
N THR A 381 15.56 0.76 1.65
CA THR A 381 16.62 1.40 2.43
C THR A 381 16.82 2.86 1.98
N ALA A 382 16.83 3.09 0.66
CA ALA A 382 17.01 4.42 0.10
C ALA A 382 15.84 5.36 0.44
N LEU A 383 14.59 4.87 0.41
CA LEU A 383 13.42 5.65 0.79
C LEU A 383 13.44 6.00 2.29
N SER A 384 13.71 5.03 3.14
CA SER A 384 13.83 5.24 4.58
C SER A 384 14.93 6.23 4.92
N ALA A 385 16.09 6.14 4.27
CA ALA A 385 17.18 7.10 4.43
C ALA A 385 16.80 8.51 4.00
N ARG A 386 16.05 8.66 2.89
CA ARG A 386 15.57 9.97 2.43
C ARG A 386 14.62 10.60 3.43
N PHE A 387 13.68 9.84 3.98
CA PHE A 387 12.73 10.33 4.99
C PHE A 387 13.47 10.70 6.29
N ARG A 388 14.48 9.94 6.73
CA ARG A 388 15.35 10.33 7.86
C ARG A 388 16.07 11.66 7.64
N LEU A 389 16.39 11.98 6.39
CA LEU A 389 17.04 13.23 6.01
C LEU A 389 16.03 14.38 5.73
N GLY A 390 14.74 14.11 5.76
CA GLY A 390 13.70 15.08 5.39
C GLY A 390 13.73 15.44 3.91
N LEU A 391 14.08 14.48 3.05
CA LEU A 391 14.17 14.68 1.61
C LEU A 391 12.98 14.02 0.92
N PRO A 392 12.27 14.73 0.01
CA PRO A 392 11.24 14.12 -0.80
C PRO A 392 11.84 13.07 -1.73
N LEU A 393 11.02 12.11 -2.16
CA LEU A 393 11.42 11.20 -3.22
C LEU A 393 11.68 12.03 -4.50
N ARG A 394 12.81 11.84 -5.16
CA ARG A 394 13.09 12.50 -6.44
C ARG A 394 12.24 11.87 -7.55
N ALA A 395 10.91 11.93 -7.44
CA ALA A 395 9.98 11.39 -8.44
C ALA A 395 9.77 12.32 -9.64
N GLY A 396 10.39 13.47 -9.67
CA GLY A 396 10.27 14.40 -10.78
C GLY A 396 11.60 14.56 -11.54
N ARG A 397 11.74 13.94 -12.66
CA ARG A 397 12.69 14.15 -13.77
C ARG A 397 13.86 13.20 -13.95
N ALA A 398 14.46 12.52 -12.94
CA ALA A 398 15.63 11.68 -13.18
C ALA A 398 15.55 10.25 -12.64
N ALA A 399 14.98 10.00 -11.46
CA ALA A 399 15.00 8.66 -10.85
C ALA A 399 14.02 7.66 -11.48
N PHE A 400 13.01 8.13 -12.25
CA PHE A 400 12.06 7.29 -12.98
C PHE A 400 12.15 7.45 -14.50
N ARG A 401 13.02 8.32 -15.01
CA ARG A 401 13.34 8.40 -16.43
C ARG A 401 14.43 7.42 -16.86
N HIS A 402 15.27 6.95 -15.92
CA HIS A 402 16.40 6.07 -16.21
C HIS A 402 16.48 4.94 -15.15
N GLY A 403 15.40 4.14 -14.98
CA GLY A 403 15.67 2.72 -14.89
C GLY A 403 16.14 2.35 -16.30
N PRO A 404 17.05 1.39 -16.49
CA PRO A 404 17.47 1.04 -17.84
C PRO A 404 16.20 0.89 -18.68
N GLU A 405 16.10 1.63 -19.79
CA GLU A 405 15.19 1.29 -20.85
C GLU A 405 15.66 -0.07 -21.34
N ILE A 406 15.19 -1.12 -20.70
CA ILE A 406 15.27 -2.46 -21.24
C ILE A 406 14.24 -2.46 -22.37
N THR A 407 14.65 -1.88 -23.50
CA THR A 407 14.06 -2.22 -24.79
C THR A 407 14.37 -3.69 -24.98
N HIS A 408 13.37 -4.55 -24.80
CA HIS A 408 13.43 -5.91 -25.30
C HIS A 408 13.61 -5.86 -26.81
N ARG A 409 14.86 -5.84 -27.27
CA ARG A 409 15.21 -6.43 -28.56
C ARG A 409 15.06 -7.95 -28.36
N ASN A 410 14.05 -8.50 -29.05
CA ASN A 410 13.82 -9.90 -29.32
C ASN A 410 14.83 -10.89 -28.68
N THR A 411 14.45 -11.47 -27.56
CA THR A 411 15.07 -12.69 -27.03
C THR A 411 14.29 -13.96 -27.44
N ASP A 412 13.37 -13.85 -28.40
CA ASP A 412 12.65 -15.01 -28.94
C ASP A 412 13.50 -15.91 -29.87
N THR A 413 14.79 -15.59 -30.05
CA THR A 413 15.62 -16.33 -31.01
C THR A 413 16.64 -17.30 -30.36
N LEU A 414 16.60 -17.51 -29.04
CA LEU A 414 17.59 -18.37 -28.35
C LEU A 414 17.02 -19.63 -27.66
N MET A 415 15.76 -19.99 -27.89
CA MET A 415 15.17 -21.24 -27.36
C MET A 415 14.65 -22.18 -28.46
N GLU A 416 15.23 -22.13 -29.65
CA GLU A 416 15.09 -23.22 -30.62
C GLU A 416 16.48 -23.63 -31.12
N LYS A 417 17.05 -24.62 -30.48
CA LYS A 417 17.88 -25.68 -31.12
C LYS A 417 18.13 -26.83 -30.14
N PRO A 418 18.27 -28.03 -30.67
CA PRO A 418 17.61 -29.29 -30.26
C PRO A 418 18.23 -29.94 -29.04
#